data_d1b4c780885d4da55d034a3af8429063
#
_entry.id   d1b4c780885d4da55d034a3af8429063
#
_cell.length_a   1.000
_cell.length_b   1.000
_cell.length_c   1.000
_cell.angle_alpha   90.00
_cell.angle_beta   90.00
_cell.angle_gamma   90.00
#
_symmetry.space_group_name_H-M   'P 1'
#
loop_
_entity.id
_entity.type
_entity.pdbx_description
1 polymer ?
#
loop_
_entity_poly.entity_id
_entity_poly.type
_entity_poly.pdbx_seq_one_letter_code
_entity_poly.pdbx_strand_id
1 'polypeptide(L)'
;MEAVEPLTAGGRVRGVCARDATTGQTFDIEAALTVNAAGAHTTRWMHAFGTRPAFPLLKAMNLVTTRPAGPVAIGAPTTGGRLLLILPWQGCMLVGTSHSDAPVGADDSTVDAGELDGFVGEVNDAFPALKLTPSDVSLVHRGVVPGQTDRRGRLGLMGHHLIVDHAVDGVHGAISVVGVKYTTARGVGQQVVDLVGRKLGRTLPRCRTGIARLPGALIESVIDESARAAAATAWSPSVIAQVVSRYGAGWRALADLCRADPNLADPISPGLELPRAVVVHAVRHEMACTLSDVVIRRIGIGAAGYAGDDAVQCCATVMAGELGWTAARVAEEVAAVRAFYALAPPTRHSRESGNPELDPRFRGGDETLPCSVR
;
A
#
# COMPACT_ATOMS: atom_id res chain seq x y z
N MET A 1 0.59 14.66 6.63
CA MET A 1 -0.13 14.78 7.91
C MET A 1 0.00 13.49 8.69
N GLU A 2 0.37 13.54 9.96
CA GLU A 2 0.52 12.39 10.85
C GLU A 2 -0.45 12.55 12.04
N ALA A 3 -1.23 11.51 12.33
CA ALA A 3 -2.02 11.47 13.55
C ALA A 3 -1.11 11.06 14.71
N VAL A 4 -1.03 11.88 15.77
CA VAL A 4 -0.05 11.73 16.85
C VAL A 4 -0.67 11.00 18.04
N GLU A 5 -1.82 11.51 18.53
CA GLU A 5 -2.51 10.97 19.69
C GLU A 5 -4.01 11.25 19.63
N PRO A 6 -4.85 10.45 20.30
CA PRO A 6 -6.28 10.73 20.39
C PRO A 6 -6.58 11.87 21.37
N LEU A 7 -7.52 12.72 21.02
CA LEU A 7 -8.14 13.67 21.95
C LEU A 7 -9.23 12.95 22.74
N THR A 8 -9.05 12.81 24.05
CA THR A 8 -9.97 12.05 24.90
C THR A 8 -10.53 12.90 26.04
N ALA A 9 -11.80 12.72 26.37
CA ALA A 9 -12.44 13.30 27.52
C ALA A 9 -13.60 12.40 28.00
N GLY A 10 -13.66 12.10 29.29
CA GLY A 10 -14.77 11.36 29.91
C GLY A 10 -15.07 10.00 29.29
N GLY A 11 -14.06 9.22 28.96
CA GLY A 11 -14.22 7.90 28.30
C GLY A 11 -14.64 7.99 26.81
N ARG A 12 -14.48 9.17 26.21
CA ARG A 12 -14.84 9.40 24.81
C ARG A 12 -13.66 9.95 24.02
N VAL A 13 -13.42 9.37 22.83
CA VAL A 13 -12.55 9.94 21.81
C VAL A 13 -13.30 11.04 21.09
N ARG A 14 -12.72 12.24 21.04
CA ARG A 14 -13.31 13.46 20.46
C ARG A 14 -12.58 13.96 19.22
N GLY A 15 -11.57 13.23 18.78
CA GLY A 15 -10.74 13.61 17.65
C GLY A 15 -9.33 13.11 17.77
N VAL A 16 -8.41 13.76 17.05
CA VAL A 16 -6.98 13.45 17.06
C VAL A 16 -6.15 14.73 17.05
N CYS A 17 -5.03 14.72 17.77
CA CYS A 17 -3.94 15.67 17.52
C CYS A 17 -3.20 15.22 16.27
N ALA A 18 -3.04 16.12 15.32
CA ALA A 18 -2.35 15.88 14.05
C ALA A 18 -1.11 16.76 13.93
N ARG A 19 -0.08 16.24 13.25
CA ARG A 19 1.16 16.95 12.93
C ARG A 19 1.33 17.04 11.41
N ASP A 20 1.59 18.22 10.92
CA ASP A 20 2.06 18.41 9.55
C ASP A 20 3.52 17.94 9.47
N ALA A 21 3.78 16.90 8.70
CA ALA A 21 5.12 16.33 8.57
C ALA A 21 6.10 17.24 7.80
N THR A 22 5.60 18.26 7.09
CA THR A 22 6.42 19.21 6.34
C THR A 22 6.84 20.41 7.17
N THR A 23 5.93 20.91 8.01
CA THR A 23 6.18 22.11 8.82
C THR A 23 6.48 21.80 10.29
N GLY A 24 6.16 20.59 10.76
CA GLY A 24 6.26 20.20 12.16
C GLY A 24 5.13 20.75 13.05
N GLN A 25 4.23 21.58 12.51
CA GLN A 25 3.13 22.15 13.28
C GLN A 25 2.13 21.08 13.71
N THR A 26 1.64 21.19 14.94
CA THR A 26 0.58 20.35 15.49
C THR A 26 -0.71 21.13 15.66
N PHE A 27 -1.84 20.44 15.48
CA PHE A 27 -3.17 21.01 15.67
C PHE A 27 -4.19 19.92 15.97
N ASP A 28 -5.25 20.29 16.66
CA ASP A 28 -6.31 19.38 17.04
C ASP A 28 -7.39 19.32 15.96
N ILE A 29 -7.79 18.10 15.60
CA ILE A 29 -8.92 17.83 14.71
C ILE A 29 -10.03 17.23 15.56
N GLU A 30 -11.04 18.02 15.89
CA GLU A 30 -12.22 17.55 16.60
C GLU A 30 -13.18 16.81 15.66
N ALA A 31 -13.75 15.70 16.17
CA ALA A 31 -14.68 14.86 15.42
C ALA A 31 -15.73 14.22 16.35
N ALA A 32 -16.95 14.08 15.85
CA ALA A 32 -18.01 13.36 16.55
C ALA A 32 -17.72 11.86 16.67
N LEU A 33 -16.96 11.30 15.70
CA LEU A 33 -16.53 9.91 15.67
C LEU A 33 -15.19 9.82 14.91
N THR A 34 -14.24 9.08 15.48
CA THR A 34 -12.92 8.82 14.89
C THR A 34 -12.87 7.40 14.37
N VAL A 35 -12.43 7.22 13.10
CA VAL A 35 -12.20 5.91 12.50
C VAL A 35 -10.69 5.68 12.37
N ASN A 36 -10.19 4.72 13.13
CA ASN A 36 -8.81 4.25 13.05
C ASN A 36 -8.69 3.20 11.94
N ALA A 37 -8.10 3.57 10.82
CA ALA A 37 -7.79 2.70 9.68
C ALA A 37 -6.28 2.75 9.37
N ALA A 38 -5.44 2.79 10.42
CA ALA A 38 -4.00 3.06 10.35
C ALA A 38 -3.15 1.83 9.93
N GLY A 39 -3.74 0.78 9.36
CA GLY A 39 -3.01 -0.41 8.89
C GLY A 39 -2.27 -1.11 10.04
N ALA A 40 -0.95 -1.34 9.92
CA ALA A 40 -0.15 -1.95 10.97
C ALA A 40 -0.18 -1.17 12.28
N HIS A 41 -0.31 0.15 12.23
CA HIS A 41 -0.39 1.00 13.42
C HIS A 41 -1.76 1.01 14.09
N THR A 42 -2.76 0.31 13.56
CA THR A 42 -4.10 0.20 14.18
C THR A 42 -4.02 -0.27 15.62
N THR A 43 -3.11 -1.21 15.94
CA THR A 43 -2.90 -1.73 17.30
C THR A 43 -2.42 -0.66 18.26
N ARG A 44 -1.48 0.20 17.84
CA ARG A 44 -0.99 1.36 18.62
C ARG A 44 -2.15 2.30 18.99
N TRP A 45 -3.03 2.57 18.02
CA TRP A 45 -4.20 3.43 18.24
C TRP A 45 -5.24 2.79 19.16
N MET A 46 -5.44 1.47 19.06
CA MET A 46 -6.30 0.74 20.01
C MET A 46 -5.78 0.86 21.44
N HIS A 47 -4.47 0.71 21.65
CA HIS A 47 -3.85 0.96 22.97
C HIS A 47 -4.03 2.40 23.43
N ALA A 48 -3.84 3.39 22.55
CA ALA A 48 -4.04 4.80 22.87
C ALA A 48 -5.50 5.14 23.23
N PHE A 49 -6.46 4.38 22.71
CA PHE A 49 -7.87 4.45 23.13
C PHE A 49 -8.14 3.77 24.48
N GLY A 50 -7.16 3.07 25.05
CA GLY A 50 -7.32 2.29 26.28
C GLY A 50 -7.90 0.89 26.09
N THR A 51 -7.92 0.39 24.84
CA THR A 51 -8.39 -0.96 24.50
C THR A 51 -7.23 -1.86 24.09
N ARG A 52 -7.44 -3.20 24.13
CA ARG A 52 -6.40 -4.16 23.75
C ARG A 52 -6.65 -4.72 22.35
N PRO A 53 -5.64 -4.71 21.47
CA PRO A 53 -5.74 -5.41 20.19
C PRO A 53 -5.81 -6.93 20.42
N ALA A 54 -6.63 -7.60 19.62
CA ALA A 54 -6.92 -9.01 19.77
C ALA A 54 -6.18 -9.90 18.75
N PHE A 55 -5.16 -9.37 18.07
CA PHE A 55 -4.46 -10.07 16.99
C PHE A 55 -2.98 -9.71 16.98
N PRO A 56 -2.10 -10.67 16.62
CA PRO A 56 -0.69 -10.40 16.38
C PRO A 56 -0.49 -9.67 15.06
N LEU A 57 0.65 -9.03 14.92
CA LEU A 57 1.14 -8.50 13.64
C LEU A 57 2.22 -9.42 13.09
N LEU A 58 2.24 -9.63 11.78
CA LEU A 58 3.22 -10.44 11.07
C LEU A 58 3.90 -9.59 10.01
N LYS A 59 5.21 -9.77 9.86
CA LYS A 59 5.93 -9.27 8.69
C LYS A 59 5.58 -10.15 7.49
N ALA A 60 5.22 -9.54 6.37
CA ALA A 60 4.93 -10.24 5.13
C ALA A 60 5.76 -9.68 3.98
N MET A 61 6.14 -10.54 3.04
CA MET A 61 6.91 -10.13 1.87
C MET A 61 6.49 -10.88 0.60
N ASN A 62 6.66 -10.18 -0.53
CA ASN A 62 6.60 -10.77 -1.87
C ASN A 62 7.85 -10.35 -2.64
N LEU A 63 8.33 -11.21 -3.53
CA LEU A 63 9.49 -10.96 -4.36
C LEU A 63 9.05 -10.52 -5.76
N VAL A 64 9.62 -9.44 -6.26
CA VAL A 64 9.59 -9.10 -7.69
C VAL A 64 10.93 -9.50 -8.27
N THR A 65 10.93 -10.20 -9.39
CA THR A 65 12.16 -10.74 -10.00
C THR A 65 12.44 -10.04 -11.32
N THR A 66 13.68 -10.14 -11.78
CA THR A 66 14.08 -9.72 -13.15
C THR A 66 13.66 -10.71 -14.23
N ARG A 67 13.17 -11.90 -13.83
CA ARG A 67 12.76 -12.95 -14.76
C ARG A 67 11.34 -12.74 -15.23
N PRO A 68 11.06 -12.98 -16.53
CA PRO A 68 9.70 -12.85 -17.04
C PRO A 68 8.80 -13.95 -16.49
N ALA A 69 7.55 -13.62 -16.19
CA ALA A 69 6.51 -14.58 -15.91
C ALA A 69 5.87 -15.10 -17.21
N GLY A 70 5.32 -16.31 -17.15
CA GLY A 70 4.35 -16.75 -18.15
C GLY A 70 3.06 -15.91 -18.13
N PRO A 71 2.16 -16.12 -19.11
CA PRO A 71 0.95 -15.29 -19.24
C PRO A 71 -0.13 -15.58 -18.18
N VAL A 72 0.04 -16.63 -17.38
CA VAL A 72 -0.95 -17.07 -16.38
C VAL A 72 -0.32 -17.14 -14.99
N ALA A 73 -1.14 -16.92 -13.98
CA ALA A 73 -0.77 -17.15 -12.60
C ALA A 73 -0.66 -18.66 -12.33
N ILE A 74 0.37 -19.08 -11.61
CA ILE A 74 0.54 -20.47 -11.16
C ILE A 74 0.70 -20.51 -9.66
N GLY A 75 0.27 -21.60 -9.02
CA GLY A 75 0.38 -21.80 -7.59
C GLY A 75 0.86 -23.18 -7.22
N ALA A 76 1.65 -23.27 -6.15
CA ALA A 76 2.07 -24.54 -5.55
C ALA A 76 2.06 -24.45 -4.02
N PRO A 77 1.73 -25.54 -3.31
CA PRO A 77 1.85 -25.58 -1.87
C PRO A 77 3.32 -25.66 -1.46
N THR A 78 3.69 -24.97 -0.38
CA THR A 78 4.96 -25.19 0.32
C THR A 78 4.93 -26.46 1.17
N THR A 79 6.06 -26.90 1.65
CA THR A 79 6.17 -28.01 2.61
C THR A 79 5.39 -27.72 3.90
N GLY A 80 5.27 -26.45 4.32
CA GLY A 80 4.45 -25.99 5.44
C GLY A 80 2.94 -25.88 5.14
N GLY A 81 2.49 -26.20 3.90
CA GLY A 81 1.10 -26.17 3.49
C GLY A 81 0.58 -24.78 3.09
N ARG A 82 1.43 -23.75 3.07
CA ARG A 82 1.10 -22.42 2.55
C ARG A 82 1.07 -22.46 1.01
N LEU A 83 0.09 -21.79 0.39
CA LEU A 83 0.05 -21.66 -1.06
C LEU A 83 0.92 -20.46 -1.48
N LEU A 84 1.95 -20.72 -2.27
CA LEU A 84 2.70 -19.69 -3.00
C LEU A 84 2.13 -19.50 -4.38
N LEU A 85 2.07 -18.26 -4.83
CA LEU A 85 1.63 -17.86 -6.16
C LEU A 85 2.77 -17.16 -6.90
N ILE A 86 2.86 -17.44 -8.20
CA ILE A 86 3.68 -16.68 -9.15
C ILE A 86 2.71 -15.97 -10.08
N LEU A 87 2.80 -14.64 -10.13
CA LEU A 87 1.93 -13.78 -10.92
C LEU A 87 2.74 -13.02 -11.96
N PRO A 88 2.23 -12.85 -13.19
CA PRO A 88 2.82 -11.90 -14.14
C PRO A 88 2.66 -10.46 -13.61
N TRP A 89 3.75 -9.71 -13.57
CA TRP A 89 3.78 -8.36 -13.04
C TRP A 89 4.73 -7.47 -13.85
N GLN A 90 4.20 -6.56 -14.65
CA GLN A 90 4.99 -5.59 -15.43
C GLN A 90 6.18 -6.22 -16.20
N GLY A 91 5.95 -7.36 -16.82
CA GLY A 91 6.99 -8.10 -17.55
C GLY A 91 7.85 -9.03 -16.69
N CYS A 92 7.70 -9.01 -15.38
CA CYS A 92 8.45 -9.79 -14.39
C CYS A 92 7.55 -10.80 -13.66
N MET A 93 8.14 -11.62 -12.77
CA MET A 93 7.39 -12.46 -11.83
C MET A 93 7.25 -11.73 -10.49
N LEU A 94 6.01 -11.69 -9.97
CA LEU A 94 5.72 -11.40 -8.57
C LEU A 94 5.43 -12.73 -7.85
N VAL A 95 6.21 -13.04 -6.81
CA VAL A 95 6.14 -14.32 -6.09
C VAL A 95 5.77 -14.07 -4.63
N GLY A 96 4.79 -14.77 -4.11
CA GLY A 96 4.42 -14.62 -2.69
C GLY A 96 3.18 -15.40 -2.28
N THR A 97 2.83 -15.26 -1.03
CA THR A 97 3.36 -14.37 0.02
C THR A 97 4.08 -15.19 1.09
N SER A 98 5.26 -14.76 1.53
CA SER A 98 5.88 -15.25 2.76
C SER A 98 5.44 -14.40 3.96
N HIS A 99 5.52 -14.94 5.16
CA HIS A 99 5.30 -14.20 6.41
C HIS A 99 6.17 -14.74 7.53
N SER A 100 6.41 -13.92 8.56
CA SER A 100 7.17 -14.31 9.74
C SER A 100 6.47 -15.40 10.54
N ASP A 101 7.25 -16.27 11.17
CA ASP A 101 6.76 -17.35 12.05
C ASP A 101 6.47 -16.85 13.48
N ALA A 102 6.87 -15.62 13.80
CA ALA A 102 6.63 -14.97 15.08
C ALA A 102 6.00 -13.58 14.90
N PRO A 103 5.26 -13.07 15.89
CA PRO A 103 4.76 -11.70 15.91
C PRO A 103 5.89 -10.68 15.83
N VAL A 104 5.61 -9.54 15.17
CA VAL A 104 6.55 -8.42 15.01
C VAL A 104 5.90 -7.11 15.46
N GLY A 105 6.73 -6.06 15.65
CA GLY A 105 6.26 -4.70 15.87
C GLY A 105 5.67 -4.08 14.60
N ALA A 106 4.84 -3.04 14.76
CA ALA A 106 4.21 -2.36 13.63
C ALA A 106 5.21 -1.70 12.67
N ASP A 107 6.39 -1.33 13.16
CA ASP A 107 7.46 -0.69 12.42
C ASP A 107 8.51 -1.68 11.87
N ASP A 108 8.41 -2.97 12.24
CA ASP A 108 9.37 -4.01 11.85
C ASP A 108 9.03 -4.60 10.46
N SER A 109 9.18 -3.77 9.44
CA SER A 109 8.97 -4.16 8.04
C SER A 109 10.27 -4.40 7.26
N THR A 110 11.43 -4.26 7.90
CA THR A 110 12.72 -4.47 7.24
C THR A 110 12.95 -5.95 6.94
N VAL A 111 13.62 -6.23 5.81
CA VAL A 111 13.99 -7.58 5.38
C VAL A 111 15.50 -7.63 5.24
N ASP A 112 16.14 -8.60 5.88
CA ASP A 112 17.57 -8.83 5.74
C ASP A 112 17.88 -9.93 4.69
N ALA A 113 19.17 -10.11 4.41
CA ALA A 113 19.62 -11.09 3.41
C ALA A 113 19.25 -12.54 3.78
N GLY A 114 19.26 -12.90 5.08
CA GLY A 114 18.91 -14.23 5.53
C GLY A 114 17.44 -14.57 5.35
N GLU A 115 16.55 -13.57 5.59
CA GLU A 115 15.11 -13.70 5.34
C GLU A 115 14.83 -13.82 3.83
N LEU A 116 15.55 -13.08 2.99
CA LEU A 116 15.46 -13.20 1.55
C LEU A 116 15.91 -14.58 1.06
N ASP A 117 17.08 -15.06 1.52
CA ASP A 117 17.62 -16.36 1.16
C ASP A 117 16.67 -17.49 1.55
N GLY A 118 16.11 -17.42 2.77
CA GLY A 118 15.13 -18.39 3.25
C GLY A 118 13.88 -18.43 2.37
N PHE A 119 13.37 -17.28 1.98
CA PHE A 119 12.17 -17.22 1.11
C PHE A 119 12.47 -17.68 -0.32
N VAL A 120 13.63 -17.36 -0.88
CA VAL A 120 14.07 -17.87 -2.20
C VAL A 120 14.18 -19.40 -2.16
N GLY A 121 14.71 -19.97 -1.06
CA GLY A 121 14.75 -21.42 -0.83
C GLY A 121 13.35 -22.03 -0.84
N GLU A 122 12.41 -21.47 -0.09
CA GLU A 122 11.01 -21.94 -0.04
C GLU A 122 10.32 -21.87 -1.43
N VAL A 123 10.60 -20.83 -2.21
CA VAL A 123 10.10 -20.73 -3.59
C VAL A 123 10.67 -21.82 -4.47
N ASN A 124 11.97 -22.13 -4.37
CA ASN A 124 12.61 -23.18 -5.15
C ASN A 124 12.12 -24.58 -4.74
N ASP A 125 11.78 -24.81 -3.47
CA ASP A 125 11.17 -26.06 -3.02
C ASP A 125 9.77 -26.24 -3.62
N ALA A 126 8.97 -25.19 -3.66
CA ALA A 126 7.63 -25.22 -4.25
C ALA A 126 7.65 -25.28 -5.78
N PHE A 127 8.65 -24.67 -6.42
CA PHE A 127 8.82 -24.56 -7.86
C PHE A 127 10.25 -24.91 -8.31
N PRO A 128 10.67 -26.19 -8.26
CA PRO A 128 12.08 -26.58 -8.47
C PRO A 128 12.68 -26.21 -9.82
N ALA A 129 11.83 -26.03 -10.85
CA ALA A 129 12.28 -25.62 -12.17
C ALA A 129 12.73 -24.15 -12.24
N LEU A 130 12.34 -23.31 -11.27
CA LEU A 130 12.70 -21.89 -11.29
C LEU A 130 14.17 -21.65 -11.01
N LYS A 131 14.74 -22.35 -10.03
CA LYS A 131 16.14 -22.17 -9.60
C LYS A 131 16.47 -20.70 -9.38
N LEU A 132 15.58 -19.98 -8.65
CA LEU A 132 15.79 -18.59 -8.31
C LEU A 132 17.00 -18.42 -7.40
N THR A 133 17.67 -17.30 -7.55
CA THR A 133 18.73 -16.83 -6.67
C THR A 133 18.39 -15.44 -6.11
N PRO A 134 18.94 -15.00 -5.01
CA PRO A 134 18.74 -13.65 -4.51
C PRO A 134 19.07 -12.54 -5.53
N SER A 135 20.02 -12.79 -6.44
CA SER A 135 20.38 -11.86 -7.53
C SER A 135 19.31 -11.70 -8.61
N ASP A 136 18.35 -12.63 -8.68
CA ASP A 136 17.19 -12.50 -9.56
C ASP A 136 16.11 -11.55 -8.97
N VAL A 137 16.22 -11.19 -7.69
CA VAL A 137 15.22 -10.34 -7.02
C VAL A 137 15.56 -8.87 -7.21
N SER A 138 14.67 -8.15 -7.90
CA SER A 138 14.79 -6.72 -8.18
C SER A 138 14.14 -5.84 -7.13
N LEU A 139 13.13 -6.37 -6.40
CA LEU A 139 12.41 -5.65 -5.35
C LEU A 139 11.78 -6.65 -4.37
N VAL A 140 11.88 -6.35 -3.08
CA VAL A 140 11.13 -7.02 -2.03
C VAL A 140 10.00 -6.11 -1.58
N HIS A 141 8.76 -6.43 -1.96
CA HIS A 141 7.59 -5.85 -1.33
C HIS A 141 7.48 -6.37 0.09
N ARG A 142 7.47 -5.48 1.05
CA ARG A 142 7.48 -5.82 2.48
C ARG A 142 6.53 -4.94 3.26
N GLY A 143 5.96 -5.48 4.31
CA GLY A 143 5.07 -4.75 5.19
C GLY A 143 4.64 -5.58 6.39
N VAL A 144 3.97 -4.93 7.32
CA VAL A 144 3.41 -5.57 8.50
C VAL A 144 1.89 -5.67 8.34
N VAL A 145 1.36 -6.85 8.58
CA VAL A 145 -0.04 -7.20 8.34
C VAL A 145 -0.64 -7.92 9.54
N PRO A 146 -1.97 -7.87 9.74
CA PRO A 146 -2.63 -8.61 10.80
C PRO A 146 -2.48 -10.13 10.63
N GLY A 147 -2.15 -10.79 11.72
CA GLY A 147 -2.09 -12.25 11.84
C GLY A 147 -3.24 -12.81 12.68
N GLN A 148 -3.35 -14.12 12.66
CA GLN A 148 -4.24 -14.88 13.52
C GLN A 148 -3.60 -16.19 13.91
N THR A 149 -4.00 -16.76 15.04
CA THR A 149 -3.59 -18.10 15.49
C THR A 149 -4.72 -19.07 15.24
N ASP A 150 -4.47 -20.16 14.52
CA ASP A 150 -5.46 -21.20 14.27
C ASP A 150 -5.73 -22.04 15.55
N ARG A 151 -6.73 -22.96 15.50
CA ARG A 151 -7.07 -23.84 16.63
C ARG A 151 -5.94 -24.77 17.07
N ARG A 152 -4.92 -24.96 16.22
CA ARG A 152 -3.74 -25.78 16.51
C ARG A 152 -2.56 -24.95 17.03
N GLY A 153 -2.77 -23.65 17.29
CA GLY A 153 -1.74 -22.73 17.76
C GLY A 153 -0.80 -22.23 16.66
N ARG A 154 -1.06 -22.52 15.38
CA ARG A 154 -0.21 -22.08 14.28
C ARG A 154 -0.56 -20.63 13.90
N LEU A 155 0.47 -19.83 13.79
CA LEU A 155 0.40 -18.45 13.39
C LEU A 155 0.29 -18.34 11.86
N GLY A 156 -0.54 -17.44 11.37
CA GLY A 156 -0.72 -17.22 9.94
C GLY A 156 -1.40 -15.89 9.65
N LEU A 157 -1.49 -15.53 8.39
CA LEU A 157 -2.14 -14.28 7.97
C LEU A 157 -3.64 -14.32 8.31
N MET A 158 -4.16 -13.20 8.81
CA MET A 158 -5.60 -13.06 9.10
C MET A 158 -6.40 -13.16 7.79
N GLY A 159 -7.44 -14.00 7.78
CA GLY A 159 -8.27 -14.26 6.60
C GLY A 159 -9.35 -13.22 6.33
N HIS A 160 -9.87 -12.59 7.38
CA HIS A 160 -11.02 -11.68 7.35
C HIS A 160 -10.71 -10.37 8.06
N HIS A 161 -11.33 -9.28 7.59
CA HIS A 161 -11.25 -7.98 8.25
C HIS A 161 -12.01 -7.98 9.59
N LEU A 162 -11.62 -7.06 10.49
CA LEU A 162 -12.37 -6.78 11.70
C LEU A 162 -12.79 -5.29 11.71
N ILE A 163 -14.00 -5.05 12.20
CA ILE A 163 -14.48 -3.70 12.53
C ILE A 163 -14.81 -3.72 14.01
N VAL A 164 -14.03 -2.98 14.79
CA VAL A 164 -14.13 -2.94 16.26
C VAL A 164 -14.79 -1.64 16.67
N ASP A 165 -16.00 -1.75 17.24
CA ASP A 165 -16.66 -0.63 17.91
C ASP A 165 -16.21 -0.58 19.37
N HIS A 166 -15.35 0.36 19.70
CA HIS A 166 -14.80 0.49 21.06
C HIS A 166 -15.82 0.83 22.13
N ALA A 167 -17.05 1.18 21.77
CA ALA A 167 -18.13 1.41 22.75
C ALA A 167 -18.46 0.16 23.55
N VAL A 168 -18.22 -1.05 23.03
CA VAL A 168 -18.39 -2.32 23.76
C VAL A 168 -17.41 -2.48 24.91
N ASP A 169 -16.25 -1.79 24.82
CA ASP A 169 -15.21 -1.75 25.86
C ASP A 169 -15.30 -0.44 26.69
N GLY A 170 -16.40 0.32 26.55
CA GLY A 170 -16.63 1.57 27.31
C GLY A 170 -15.96 2.81 26.70
N VAL A 171 -15.29 2.71 25.55
CA VAL A 171 -14.65 3.83 24.86
C VAL A 171 -15.55 4.31 23.74
N HIS A 172 -16.25 5.41 23.96
CA HIS A 172 -17.14 5.99 22.97
C HIS A 172 -16.39 6.85 21.93
N GLY A 173 -16.98 7.05 20.75
CA GLY A 173 -16.43 7.97 19.74
C GLY A 173 -15.29 7.42 18.91
N ALA A 174 -14.98 6.12 19.01
CA ALA A 174 -13.95 5.47 18.21
C ALA A 174 -14.41 4.15 17.59
N ILE A 175 -13.94 3.89 16.37
CA ILE A 175 -14.06 2.60 15.64
C ILE A 175 -12.67 2.27 15.10
N SER A 176 -12.21 1.02 15.22
CA SER A 176 -11.00 0.54 14.53
C SER A 176 -11.34 -0.41 13.39
N VAL A 177 -10.60 -0.30 12.29
CA VAL A 177 -10.73 -1.12 11.09
C VAL A 177 -9.44 -1.86 10.85
N VAL A 178 -9.49 -3.18 10.90
CA VAL A 178 -8.37 -4.07 10.61
C VAL A 178 -8.58 -4.67 9.23
N GLY A 179 -7.97 -4.05 8.23
CA GLY A 179 -8.01 -4.52 6.85
C GLY A 179 -6.97 -5.60 6.59
N VAL A 180 -7.30 -6.61 5.78
CA VAL A 180 -6.40 -7.73 5.47
C VAL A 180 -6.20 -7.95 3.98
N LYS A 181 -7.09 -7.44 3.13
CA LYS A 181 -7.06 -7.63 1.68
C LYS A 181 -7.57 -6.39 0.97
N TYR A 182 -6.82 -5.88 0.01
CA TYR A 182 -7.26 -4.76 -0.84
C TYR A 182 -8.49 -5.12 -1.68
N THR A 183 -8.62 -6.37 -2.11
CA THR A 183 -9.77 -6.85 -2.89
C THR A 183 -11.12 -6.70 -2.18
N THR A 184 -11.14 -6.65 -0.85
CA THR A 184 -12.36 -6.48 -0.04
C THR A 184 -12.52 -5.06 0.49
N ALA A 185 -11.56 -4.15 0.28
CA ALA A 185 -11.50 -2.82 0.90
C ALA A 185 -12.78 -1.99 0.65
N ARG A 186 -13.34 -2.02 -0.56
CA ARG A 186 -14.59 -1.31 -0.88
C ARG A 186 -15.76 -1.77 0.02
N GLY A 187 -15.94 -3.09 0.16
CA GLY A 187 -17.01 -3.65 1.00
C GLY A 187 -16.81 -3.37 2.49
N VAL A 188 -15.54 -3.40 2.94
CA VAL A 188 -15.17 -3.00 4.32
C VAL A 188 -15.48 -1.52 4.54
N GLY A 189 -15.10 -0.65 3.61
CA GLY A 189 -15.41 0.78 3.69
C GLY A 189 -16.91 1.06 3.76
N GLN A 190 -17.72 0.33 2.98
CA GLN A 190 -19.19 0.42 3.07
C GLN A 190 -19.69 0.06 4.47
N GLN A 191 -19.26 -1.08 5.03
CA GLN A 191 -19.69 -1.52 6.36
C GLN A 191 -19.31 -0.50 7.45
N VAL A 192 -18.11 0.08 7.35
CA VAL A 192 -17.65 1.11 8.30
C VAL A 192 -18.52 2.36 8.19
N VAL A 193 -18.79 2.85 6.99
CA VAL A 193 -19.63 4.04 6.77
C VAL A 193 -21.06 3.80 7.28
N ASP A 194 -21.62 2.61 7.03
CA ASP A 194 -22.95 2.25 7.55
C ASP A 194 -22.97 2.24 9.10
N LEU A 195 -21.89 1.73 9.74
CA LEU A 195 -21.76 1.77 11.20
C LEU A 195 -21.64 3.21 11.71
N VAL A 196 -20.81 4.04 11.06
CA VAL A 196 -20.68 5.47 11.37
C VAL A 196 -22.03 6.18 11.30
N GLY A 197 -22.81 5.94 10.24
CA GLY A 197 -24.15 6.51 10.08
C GLY A 197 -25.07 6.15 11.25
N ARG A 198 -25.12 4.87 11.63
CA ARG A 198 -25.92 4.40 12.77
C ARG A 198 -25.49 5.08 14.09
N LYS A 199 -24.17 5.15 14.35
CA LYS A 199 -23.63 5.76 15.58
C LYS A 199 -23.89 7.27 15.67
N LEU A 200 -23.95 7.94 14.53
CA LEU A 200 -24.29 9.38 14.46
C LEU A 200 -25.79 9.65 14.34
N GLY A 201 -26.63 8.62 14.39
CA GLY A 201 -28.10 8.77 14.23
C GLY A 201 -28.51 9.29 12.86
N ARG A 202 -27.70 9.04 11.82
CA ARG A 202 -27.94 9.52 10.45
C ARG A 202 -28.44 8.39 9.55
N THR A 203 -29.52 8.62 8.84
CA THR A 203 -29.94 7.77 7.74
C THR A 203 -29.08 8.09 6.52
N LEU A 204 -28.29 7.10 6.07
CA LEU A 204 -27.44 7.25 4.90
C LEU A 204 -28.14 6.75 3.64
N PRO A 205 -27.88 7.35 2.48
CA PRO A 205 -28.37 6.83 1.21
C PRO A 205 -27.69 5.47 0.90
N ARG A 206 -28.31 4.68 0.03
CA ARG A 206 -27.70 3.41 -0.40
C ARG A 206 -26.32 3.63 -1.01
N CYS A 207 -25.35 2.83 -0.59
CA CYS A 207 -23.99 2.89 -1.11
C CYS A 207 -23.95 2.67 -2.62
N ARG A 208 -23.28 3.57 -3.35
CA ARG A 208 -23.10 3.54 -4.80
C ARG A 208 -21.70 3.17 -5.25
N THR A 209 -20.75 2.96 -4.34
CA THR A 209 -19.35 2.69 -4.69
C THR A 209 -19.13 1.40 -5.50
N GLY A 210 -20.10 0.47 -5.49
CA GLY A 210 -20.05 -0.74 -6.32
C GLY A 210 -20.44 -0.52 -7.79
N ILE A 211 -21.07 0.60 -8.11
CA ILE A 211 -21.56 0.94 -9.47
C ILE A 211 -21.02 2.27 -9.99
N ALA A 212 -20.49 3.12 -9.13
CA ALA A 212 -19.87 4.38 -9.54
C ALA A 212 -18.54 4.11 -10.23
N ARG A 213 -18.38 4.62 -11.44
CA ARG A 213 -17.08 4.57 -12.15
C ARG A 213 -16.09 5.54 -11.52
N LEU A 214 -14.84 5.11 -11.40
CA LEU A 214 -13.75 6.00 -11.02
C LEU A 214 -13.47 7.01 -12.16
N PRO A 215 -12.97 8.21 -11.86
CA PRO A 215 -12.76 9.26 -12.89
C PRO A 215 -11.94 8.78 -14.09
N GLY A 216 -10.83 8.05 -13.88
CA GLY A 216 -10.01 7.51 -14.96
C GLY A 216 -10.71 6.42 -15.79
N ALA A 217 -11.72 5.73 -15.23
CA ALA A 217 -12.49 4.68 -15.90
C ALA A 217 -13.73 5.23 -16.66
N LEU A 218 -13.86 6.54 -16.82
CA LEU A 218 -14.89 7.18 -17.64
C LEU A 218 -14.54 7.12 -19.14
N ILE A 219 -14.19 5.92 -19.61
CA ILE A 219 -13.90 5.59 -21.01
C ILE A 219 -14.78 4.39 -21.41
N GLU A 220 -15.17 4.36 -22.68
CA GLU A 220 -15.94 3.22 -23.22
C GLU A 220 -15.01 2.11 -23.66
N SER A 221 -13.90 2.45 -24.29
CA SER A 221 -12.91 1.52 -24.83
C SER A 221 -11.51 2.14 -24.72
N VAL A 222 -10.53 1.33 -24.29
CA VAL A 222 -9.11 1.73 -24.31
C VAL A 222 -8.62 1.97 -25.74
N ILE A 223 -9.14 1.20 -26.72
CA ILE A 223 -8.75 1.32 -28.12
C ILE A 223 -9.22 2.70 -28.66
N ASP A 224 -10.49 3.04 -28.45
CA ASP A 224 -11.04 4.30 -28.93
C ASP A 224 -10.38 5.51 -28.24
N GLU A 225 -10.10 5.36 -26.96
CA GLU A 225 -9.42 6.40 -26.19
C GLU A 225 -7.97 6.59 -26.65
N SER A 226 -7.28 5.50 -27.00
CA SER A 226 -5.95 5.55 -27.59
C SER A 226 -5.96 6.23 -28.97
N ALA A 227 -6.96 5.94 -29.79
CA ALA A 227 -7.14 6.60 -31.09
C ALA A 227 -7.38 8.12 -30.93
N ARG A 228 -8.19 8.53 -29.93
CA ARG A 228 -8.40 9.95 -29.60
C ARG A 228 -7.10 10.62 -29.15
N ALA A 229 -6.30 9.93 -28.31
CA ALA A 229 -5.00 10.45 -27.87
C ALA A 229 -4.03 10.60 -29.05
N ALA A 230 -3.98 9.62 -29.96
CA ALA A 230 -3.16 9.69 -31.17
C ALA A 230 -3.53 10.86 -32.09
N ALA A 231 -4.83 11.16 -32.23
CA ALA A 231 -5.30 12.29 -33.01
C ALA A 231 -5.03 13.66 -32.35
N ALA A 232 -4.87 13.70 -31.03
CA ALA A 232 -4.76 14.95 -30.27
C ALA A 232 -3.34 15.28 -29.81
N THR A 233 -2.37 14.35 -29.93
CA THR A 233 -1.00 14.50 -29.43
C THR A 233 0.01 14.00 -30.46
N ALA A 234 1.26 14.46 -30.33
CA ALA A 234 2.39 13.92 -31.09
C ALA A 234 3.08 12.72 -30.37
N TRP A 235 2.43 12.09 -29.40
CA TRP A 235 2.99 10.96 -28.68
C TRP A 235 3.13 9.73 -29.56
N SER A 236 4.19 8.95 -29.33
CA SER A 236 4.37 7.66 -29.98
C SER A 236 3.25 6.67 -29.55
N PRO A 237 2.96 5.63 -30.35
CA PRO A 237 2.01 4.59 -29.96
C PRO A 237 2.34 3.95 -28.60
N SER A 238 3.62 3.81 -28.27
CA SER A 238 4.08 3.28 -26.97
C SER A 238 3.73 4.20 -25.81
N VAL A 239 3.96 5.51 -25.93
CA VAL A 239 3.55 6.53 -24.94
C VAL A 239 2.05 6.49 -24.73
N ILE A 240 1.28 6.49 -25.83
CA ILE A 240 -0.18 6.46 -25.79
C ILE A 240 -0.67 5.23 -25.04
N ALA A 241 -0.16 4.04 -25.36
CA ALA A 241 -0.54 2.80 -24.69
C ALA A 241 -0.27 2.86 -23.19
N GLN A 242 0.89 3.35 -22.78
CA GLN A 242 1.27 3.49 -21.38
C GLN A 242 0.42 4.54 -20.64
N VAL A 243 0.21 5.69 -21.24
CA VAL A 243 -0.55 6.80 -20.64
C VAL A 243 -2.03 6.46 -20.53
N VAL A 244 -2.65 5.95 -21.60
CA VAL A 244 -4.09 5.61 -21.59
C VAL A 244 -4.37 4.43 -20.65
N SER A 245 -3.49 3.41 -20.58
CA SER A 245 -3.68 2.30 -19.67
C SER A 245 -3.59 2.69 -18.18
N ARG A 246 -2.80 3.71 -17.85
CA ARG A 246 -2.59 4.16 -16.45
C ARG A 246 -3.59 5.24 -16.02
N TYR A 247 -3.88 6.19 -16.90
CA TYR A 247 -4.67 7.38 -16.57
C TYR A 247 -6.10 7.34 -17.15
N GLY A 248 -6.39 6.40 -18.06
CA GLY A 248 -7.68 6.35 -18.74
C GLY A 248 -8.02 7.70 -19.37
N ALA A 249 -9.20 8.26 -19.09
CA ALA A 249 -9.63 9.58 -19.55
C ALA A 249 -8.71 10.74 -19.10
N GLY A 250 -7.91 10.53 -18.05
CA GLY A 250 -6.99 11.52 -17.49
C GLY A 250 -5.80 11.87 -18.40
N TRP A 251 -5.57 11.12 -19.50
CA TRP A 251 -4.52 11.44 -20.46
C TRP A 251 -4.62 12.88 -21.01
N ARG A 252 -5.85 13.43 -21.05
CA ARG A 252 -6.09 14.80 -21.53
C ARG A 252 -5.39 15.86 -20.69
N ALA A 253 -5.41 15.68 -19.37
CA ALA A 253 -4.71 16.60 -18.47
C ALA A 253 -3.19 16.55 -18.70
N LEU A 254 -2.63 15.38 -19.00
CA LEU A 254 -1.21 15.25 -19.37
C LEU A 254 -0.90 15.92 -20.72
N ALA A 255 -1.78 15.75 -21.70
CA ALA A 255 -1.64 16.41 -23.00
C ALA A 255 -1.73 17.94 -22.87
N ASP A 256 -2.59 18.45 -21.98
CA ASP A 256 -2.69 19.89 -21.70
C ASP A 256 -1.40 20.44 -21.07
N LEU A 257 -0.79 19.69 -20.14
CA LEU A 257 0.52 20.03 -19.56
C LEU A 257 1.61 20.09 -20.65
N CYS A 258 1.70 19.06 -21.50
CA CYS A 258 2.68 19.05 -22.61
C CYS A 258 2.44 20.19 -23.62
N ARG A 259 1.19 20.62 -23.82
CA ARG A 259 0.86 21.74 -24.72
C ARG A 259 1.25 23.07 -24.10
N ALA A 260 1.12 23.21 -22.78
CA ALA A 260 1.53 24.41 -22.04
C ALA A 260 3.05 24.55 -21.93
N ASP A 261 3.76 23.41 -21.76
CA ASP A 261 5.22 23.33 -21.74
C ASP A 261 5.69 22.14 -22.57
N PRO A 262 6.20 22.35 -23.80
CA PRO A 262 6.66 21.27 -24.68
C PRO A 262 7.77 20.40 -24.08
N ASN A 263 8.60 20.90 -23.15
CA ASN A 263 9.63 20.11 -22.50
C ASN A 263 9.06 18.97 -21.62
N LEU A 264 7.80 19.10 -21.21
CA LEU A 264 7.09 18.06 -20.46
C LEU A 264 6.67 16.87 -21.33
N ALA A 265 6.72 16.99 -22.65
CA ALA A 265 6.51 15.87 -23.56
C ALA A 265 7.75 14.96 -23.68
N ASP A 266 8.94 15.45 -23.29
CA ASP A 266 10.16 14.65 -23.30
C ASP A 266 10.01 13.43 -22.39
N PRO A 267 10.64 12.28 -22.75
CA PRO A 267 10.64 11.10 -21.92
C PRO A 267 11.39 11.33 -20.60
N ILE A 268 11.00 10.61 -19.54
CA ILE A 268 11.67 10.65 -18.24
C ILE A 268 13.12 10.17 -18.38
N SER A 269 13.36 9.11 -19.14
CA SER A 269 14.70 8.62 -19.44
C SER A 269 14.71 7.80 -20.74
N PRO A 270 15.89 7.56 -21.36
CA PRO A 270 16.00 6.62 -22.47
C PRO A 270 15.43 5.25 -22.10
N GLY A 271 14.56 4.69 -22.92
CA GLY A 271 13.91 3.40 -22.68
C GLY A 271 12.69 3.45 -21.75
N LEU A 272 12.40 4.60 -21.09
CA LEU A 272 11.20 4.83 -20.33
C LEU A 272 10.39 5.96 -20.99
N GLU A 273 9.58 5.61 -21.97
CA GLU A 273 8.83 6.55 -22.83
C GLU A 273 7.62 7.20 -22.16
N LEU A 274 7.66 7.44 -20.83
CA LEU A 274 6.65 8.23 -20.15
C LEU A 274 7.02 9.70 -20.19
N PRO A 275 6.10 10.60 -20.57
CA PRO A 275 6.38 12.04 -20.63
C PRO A 275 6.60 12.60 -19.21
N ARG A 276 7.49 13.57 -19.06
CA ARG A 276 7.73 14.27 -17.78
C ARG A 276 6.48 14.89 -17.18
N ALA A 277 5.47 15.16 -18.00
CA ALA A 277 4.15 15.64 -17.57
C ALA A 277 3.51 14.75 -16.49
N VAL A 278 3.80 13.43 -16.45
CA VAL A 278 3.25 12.54 -15.41
C VAL A 278 3.77 12.90 -14.02
N VAL A 279 5.00 13.42 -13.92
CA VAL A 279 5.61 13.86 -12.65
C VAL A 279 4.91 15.13 -12.16
N VAL A 280 4.72 16.10 -13.04
CA VAL A 280 3.99 17.34 -12.75
C VAL A 280 2.56 17.04 -12.32
N HIS A 281 1.88 16.13 -13.04
CA HIS A 281 0.52 15.70 -12.70
C HIS A 281 0.47 15.04 -11.30
N ALA A 282 1.42 14.17 -10.98
CA ALA A 282 1.49 13.53 -9.69
C ALA A 282 1.64 14.55 -8.53
N VAL A 283 2.44 15.61 -8.74
CA VAL A 283 2.60 16.68 -7.75
C VAL A 283 1.31 17.51 -7.63
N ARG A 284 0.78 18.01 -8.75
CA ARG A 284 -0.32 18.97 -8.73
C ARG A 284 -1.68 18.37 -8.43
N HIS A 285 -1.91 17.11 -8.81
CA HIS A 285 -3.24 16.47 -8.78
C HIS A 285 -3.31 15.18 -7.93
N GLU A 286 -2.16 14.58 -7.56
CA GLU A 286 -2.13 13.32 -6.81
C GLU A 286 -1.38 13.44 -5.49
N MET A 287 -1.11 14.67 -5.02
CA MET A 287 -0.51 14.98 -3.71
C MET A 287 0.87 14.34 -3.50
N ALA A 288 1.67 14.16 -4.55
CA ALA A 288 3.03 13.70 -4.41
C ALA A 288 3.91 14.79 -3.79
N CYS A 289 4.47 14.54 -2.61
CA CYS A 289 5.29 15.47 -1.84
C CYS A 289 6.75 15.01 -1.71
N THR A 290 7.03 13.74 -2.01
CA THR A 290 8.36 13.13 -1.98
C THR A 290 8.66 12.44 -3.30
N LEU A 291 9.95 12.26 -3.61
CA LEU A 291 10.36 11.52 -4.82
C LEU A 291 9.88 10.07 -4.78
N SER A 292 9.85 9.45 -3.61
CA SER A 292 9.29 8.12 -3.41
C SER A 292 7.79 8.06 -3.72
N ASP A 293 7.03 9.14 -3.50
CA ASP A 293 5.63 9.18 -3.92
C ASP A 293 5.53 9.07 -5.44
N VAL A 294 6.30 9.84 -6.17
CA VAL A 294 6.29 9.81 -7.64
C VAL A 294 6.76 8.47 -8.17
N VAL A 295 7.99 8.07 -7.86
CA VAL A 295 8.66 6.91 -8.47
C VAL A 295 7.97 5.58 -8.12
N ILE A 296 7.56 5.43 -6.87
CA ILE A 296 7.08 4.15 -6.34
C ILE A 296 5.54 4.10 -6.35
N ARG A 297 4.86 5.18 -5.93
CA ARG A 297 3.43 5.15 -5.61
C ARG A 297 2.51 5.70 -6.69
N ARG A 298 2.95 6.70 -7.50
CA ARG A 298 2.09 7.36 -8.49
C ARG A 298 2.34 6.89 -9.91
N ILE A 299 3.55 7.08 -10.42
CA ILE A 299 3.84 6.73 -11.82
C ILE A 299 4.31 5.28 -11.99
N GLY A 300 4.65 4.59 -10.88
CA GLY A 300 4.92 3.15 -10.83
C GLY A 300 6.13 2.68 -11.64
N ILE A 301 7.05 3.57 -12.00
CA ILE A 301 8.29 3.20 -12.72
C ILE A 301 9.22 2.37 -11.86
N GLY A 302 9.09 2.48 -10.54
CA GLY A 302 9.84 1.71 -9.56
C GLY A 302 9.15 0.42 -9.10
N ALA A 303 8.01 0.04 -9.67
CA ALA A 303 7.21 -1.09 -9.18
C ALA A 303 7.77 -2.48 -9.55
N ALA A 304 8.64 -2.54 -10.56
CA ALA A 304 9.33 -3.78 -10.96
C ALA A 304 10.79 -3.85 -10.48
N GLY A 305 11.27 -2.82 -9.79
CA GLY A 305 12.65 -2.67 -9.33
C GLY A 305 13.11 -1.22 -9.44
N TYR A 306 14.36 -0.94 -9.13
CA TYR A 306 14.93 0.39 -9.22
C TYR A 306 14.90 0.91 -10.67
N ALA A 307 14.32 2.09 -10.86
CA ALA A 307 14.07 2.65 -12.21
C ALA A 307 15.34 3.17 -12.93
N GLY A 308 16.50 3.12 -12.27
CA GLY A 308 17.76 3.68 -12.76
C GLY A 308 17.98 5.14 -12.36
N ASP A 309 19.25 5.52 -12.30
CA ASP A 309 19.64 6.84 -11.80
C ASP A 309 19.13 7.98 -12.69
N ASP A 310 19.15 7.82 -14.00
CA ASP A 310 18.68 8.84 -14.95
C ASP A 310 17.18 9.15 -14.74
N ALA A 311 16.36 8.11 -14.61
CA ALA A 311 14.92 8.27 -14.40
C ALA A 311 14.61 8.92 -13.04
N VAL A 312 15.28 8.46 -11.99
CA VAL A 312 15.12 8.99 -10.63
C VAL A 312 15.56 10.46 -10.56
N GLN A 313 16.72 10.79 -11.18
CA GLN A 313 17.22 12.17 -11.21
C GLN A 313 16.32 13.08 -12.04
N CYS A 314 15.80 12.63 -13.18
CA CYS A 314 14.85 13.40 -13.98
C CYS A 314 13.59 13.72 -13.17
N CYS A 315 12.99 12.72 -12.51
CA CYS A 315 11.83 12.93 -11.64
C CYS A 315 12.15 13.93 -10.52
N ALA A 316 13.31 13.81 -9.88
CA ALA A 316 13.73 14.72 -8.81
C ALA A 316 13.89 16.16 -9.32
N THR A 317 14.44 16.35 -10.52
CA THR A 317 14.62 17.67 -11.14
C THR A 317 13.27 18.33 -11.46
N VAL A 318 12.33 17.57 -12.02
CA VAL A 318 10.97 18.08 -12.29
C VAL A 318 10.25 18.45 -11.00
N MET A 319 10.31 17.57 -9.97
CA MET A 319 9.73 17.87 -8.67
C MET A 319 10.37 19.07 -7.98
N ALA A 320 11.68 19.24 -8.12
CA ALA A 320 12.37 20.40 -7.57
C ALA A 320 11.84 21.72 -8.16
N GLY A 321 11.55 21.75 -9.45
CA GLY A 321 10.92 22.88 -10.10
C GLY A 321 9.50 23.17 -9.59
N GLU A 322 8.71 22.11 -9.36
CA GLU A 322 7.33 22.24 -8.89
C GLU A 322 7.22 22.62 -7.40
N LEU A 323 8.13 22.09 -6.56
CA LEU A 323 8.05 22.20 -5.10
C LEU A 323 9.09 23.16 -4.49
N GLY A 324 9.93 23.78 -5.33
CA GLY A 324 10.96 24.70 -4.87
C GLY A 324 12.08 24.02 -4.06
N TRP A 325 12.44 22.77 -4.38
CA TRP A 325 13.47 22.05 -3.64
C TRP A 325 14.87 22.62 -3.86
N THR A 326 15.67 22.66 -2.80
CA THR A 326 17.09 22.93 -2.87
C THR A 326 17.85 21.73 -3.42
N ALA A 327 19.08 21.93 -3.88
CA ALA A 327 19.97 20.84 -4.31
C ALA A 327 20.23 19.81 -3.19
N ALA A 328 20.32 20.25 -1.94
CA ALA A 328 20.44 19.38 -0.78
C ALA A 328 19.19 18.47 -0.63
N ARG A 329 17.98 19.05 -0.76
CA ARG A 329 16.74 18.28 -0.70
C ARG A 329 16.63 17.26 -1.84
N VAL A 330 17.03 17.62 -3.05
CA VAL A 330 17.09 16.69 -4.19
C VAL A 330 18.00 15.50 -3.86
N ALA A 331 19.17 15.73 -3.31
CA ALA A 331 20.11 14.66 -2.94
C ALA A 331 19.53 13.72 -1.85
N GLU A 332 18.88 14.28 -0.83
CA GLU A 332 18.18 13.51 0.22
C GLU A 332 17.08 12.62 -0.36
N GLU A 333 16.24 13.16 -1.24
CA GLU A 333 15.14 12.44 -1.86
C GLU A 333 15.62 11.30 -2.76
N VAL A 334 16.67 11.54 -3.55
CA VAL A 334 17.33 10.50 -4.38
C VAL A 334 17.91 9.39 -3.50
N ALA A 335 18.60 9.76 -2.41
CA ALA A 335 19.13 8.79 -1.45
C ALA A 335 18.02 7.96 -0.79
N ALA A 336 16.88 8.58 -0.43
CA ALA A 336 15.72 7.88 0.14
C ALA A 336 15.11 6.87 -0.83
N VAL A 337 14.99 7.21 -2.13
CA VAL A 337 14.54 6.26 -3.15
C VAL A 337 15.50 5.08 -3.28
N ARG A 338 16.82 5.31 -3.34
CA ARG A 338 17.81 4.22 -3.40
C ARG A 338 17.75 3.32 -2.16
N ALA A 339 17.61 3.90 -0.97
CA ALA A 339 17.49 3.15 0.29
C ALA A 339 16.25 2.26 0.34
N PHE A 340 15.16 2.62 -0.34
CA PHE A 340 13.96 1.80 -0.42
C PHE A 340 14.22 0.43 -1.06
N TYR A 341 15.12 0.33 -2.04
CA TYR A 341 15.46 -0.92 -2.72
C TYR A 341 16.57 -1.72 -2.03
N ALA A 342 17.26 -1.12 -1.05
CA ALA A 342 18.29 -1.80 -0.30
C ALA A 342 17.69 -2.79 0.71
N LEU A 343 18.34 -3.93 0.90
CA LEU A 343 18.07 -4.81 2.02
C LEU A 343 18.64 -4.20 3.30
N ALA A 344 17.99 -4.49 4.43
CA ALA A 344 18.52 -4.11 5.72
C ALA A 344 19.82 -4.89 6.03
N PRO A 345 20.79 -4.28 6.75
CA PRO A 345 21.90 -5.05 7.28
C PRO A 345 21.37 -6.14 8.22
N PRO A 346 22.06 -7.29 8.34
CA PRO A 346 21.61 -8.38 9.17
C PRO A 346 21.42 -7.90 10.62
N THR A 347 20.20 -8.04 11.14
CA THR A 347 19.88 -7.70 12.52
C THR A 347 20.36 -8.81 13.43
N ARG A 348 21.19 -8.47 14.44
CA ARG A 348 21.41 -9.38 15.58
C ARG A 348 20.08 -9.47 16.31
N HIS A 349 19.44 -10.65 16.28
CA HIS A 349 18.20 -10.89 16.99
C HIS A 349 18.38 -10.55 18.48
N SER A 350 17.83 -9.44 18.92
CA SER A 350 17.59 -9.18 20.32
C SER A 350 16.38 -10.05 20.73
N ARG A 351 16.63 -11.10 21.50
CA ARG A 351 15.61 -12.02 22.06
C ARG A 351 14.85 -11.37 23.23
N GLU A 352 14.31 -10.17 23.04
CA GLU A 352 13.48 -9.48 24.04
C GLU A 352 12.38 -8.68 23.36
N SER A 353 11.38 -9.37 22.82
CA SER A 353 10.06 -8.77 22.63
C SER A 353 9.06 -9.63 23.39
N GLY A 354 8.61 -9.11 24.55
CA GLY A 354 7.57 -9.74 25.34
C GLY A 354 6.32 -9.97 24.50
N ASN A 355 5.85 -11.20 24.53
CA ASN A 355 4.63 -11.61 23.83
C ASN A 355 3.44 -10.82 24.39
N PRO A 356 2.73 -9.98 23.60
CA PRO A 356 1.53 -9.32 24.10
C PRO A 356 0.48 -10.38 24.44
N GLU A 357 -0.07 -10.34 25.66
CA GLU A 357 -1.18 -11.22 26.05
C GLU A 357 -2.36 -11.03 25.10
N LEU A 358 -2.69 -12.07 24.36
CA LEU A 358 -3.80 -12.10 23.42
C LEU A 358 -5.13 -12.26 24.19
N ASP A 359 -6.12 -11.45 23.83
CA ASP A 359 -7.48 -11.54 24.37
C ASP A 359 -8.12 -12.90 24.04
N PRO A 360 -8.58 -13.68 25.05
CA PRO A 360 -9.13 -15.04 24.87
C PRO A 360 -10.33 -15.12 23.92
N ARG A 361 -11.06 -14.01 23.71
CA ARG A 361 -12.25 -13.95 22.83
C ARG A 361 -11.96 -14.24 21.35
N PHE A 362 -10.68 -14.26 20.95
CA PHE A 362 -10.26 -14.40 19.56
C PHE A 362 -9.40 -15.64 19.28
N ARG A 363 -9.45 -16.63 20.15
CA ARG A 363 -8.91 -17.95 19.83
C ARG A 363 -9.85 -18.62 18.83
N GLY A 364 -9.37 -18.75 17.60
CA GLY A 364 -10.05 -19.21 16.39
C GLY A 364 -11.19 -20.22 16.60
N GLY A 365 -12.40 -19.74 16.59
CA GLY A 365 -13.59 -20.50 16.38
C GLY A 365 -14.06 -20.32 14.94
N ASP A 366 -14.14 -21.40 14.20
CA ASP A 366 -14.82 -21.50 12.92
C ASP A 366 -16.34 -21.51 13.15
N GLU A 367 -16.82 -20.49 13.84
CA GLU A 367 -18.25 -20.22 13.84
C GLU A 367 -18.48 -19.14 12.79
N THR A 368 -19.06 -19.58 11.68
CA THR A 368 -19.84 -18.71 10.80
C THR A 368 -20.76 -17.88 11.67
N LEU A 369 -20.31 -16.65 12.00
CA LEU A 369 -21.23 -15.67 12.55
C LEU A 369 -22.34 -15.51 11.52
N PRO A 370 -23.60 -15.77 11.88
CA PRO A 370 -24.71 -15.56 10.97
C PRO A 370 -24.70 -14.07 10.62
N CYS A 371 -24.71 -13.79 9.33
CA CYS A 371 -24.93 -12.47 8.78
C CYS A 371 -26.39 -12.08 9.07
N SER A 372 -26.71 -11.81 10.34
CA SER A 372 -28.00 -11.27 10.74
C SER A 372 -27.89 -9.76 10.77
N VAL A 373 -27.99 -9.18 9.58
CA VAL A 373 -28.51 -7.83 9.44
C VAL A 373 -30.02 -7.91 9.63
N ARG A 374 -30.49 -7.52 10.77
CA ARG A 374 -31.82 -6.91 10.91
C ARG A 374 -31.66 -5.41 11.10
#